data_94583e2ab9013232d39fecbc3e685be0
#
_entry.id   94583e2ab9013232d39fecbc3e685be0
#
_cell.length_a   1.000
_cell.length_b   1.000
_cell.length_c   1.000
_cell.angle_alpha   90.00
_cell.angle_beta   90.00
_cell.angle_gamma   90.00
#
_symmetry.space_group_name_H-M   'P 1'
#
loop_
_entity.id
_entity.type
_entity.pdbx_description
1 polymer ?
#
loop_
_entity_poly.entity_id
_entity_poly.type
_entity_poly.pdbx_seq_one_letter_code
_entity_poly.pdbx_strand_id
1 'polypeptide(L)'
;SLPTTKYALPTYYIVAPAEASSNLARYDGVKYGFRSEGENLIDMYEKTRSEGFGEEVKRRILIGTYVLSSGYYDAYYLKAQKVRQLIKKDFDNVYNNVDAILTPSTPSSAFKIGEKTDDPVSMYLNDIFTVPVNLAGLPGISIPAGIDNKGFPLGLQIIGKPFDEQTILNIAYSMEEKINFKNNITDWWM
;
A
#
# COMPACT_ATOMS: atom_id res chain seq x y z
N SER A 1 -7.26 20.52 3.04
CA SER A 1 -7.91 19.38 3.67
C SER A 1 -8.22 18.31 2.63
N LEU A 2 -8.14 17.04 3.02
CA LEU A 2 -8.44 15.86 2.20
C LEU A 2 -9.59 15.06 2.86
N PRO A 3 -10.83 15.53 2.78
CA PRO A 3 -11.95 15.02 3.59
C PRO A 3 -12.36 13.57 3.28
N THR A 4 -12.06 13.07 2.07
CA THR A 4 -12.43 11.71 1.66
C THR A 4 -11.36 10.66 1.97
N THR A 5 -10.16 11.05 2.42
CA THR A 5 -9.08 10.10 2.75
C THR A 5 -9.44 9.11 3.86
N LYS A 6 -10.40 9.46 4.74
CA LYS A 6 -10.96 8.52 5.73
C LYS A 6 -11.58 7.25 5.12
N TYR A 7 -11.92 7.28 3.84
CA TYR A 7 -12.45 6.14 3.09
C TYR A 7 -11.37 5.39 2.30
N ALA A 8 -10.12 5.85 2.33
CA ALA A 8 -9.06 5.27 1.51
C ALA A 8 -8.77 3.81 1.87
N LEU A 9 -8.62 3.52 3.15
CA LEU A 9 -8.30 2.17 3.61
C LEU A 9 -9.38 1.14 3.20
N PRO A 10 -10.67 1.32 3.51
CA PRO A 10 -11.70 0.39 3.03
C PRO A 10 -11.80 0.32 1.51
N THR A 11 -11.59 1.42 0.79
CA THR A 11 -11.55 1.43 -0.68
C THR A 11 -10.41 0.57 -1.22
N TYR A 12 -9.22 0.70 -0.65
CA TYR A 12 -8.05 -0.10 -1.02
C TYR A 12 -8.30 -1.60 -0.82
N TYR A 13 -8.86 -1.99 0.35
CA TYR A 13 -9.14 -3.41 0.66
C TYR A 13 -10.27 -4.02 -0.16
N ILE A 14 -10.96 -3.25 -0.98
CA ILE A 14 -11.85 -3.73 -2.02
C ILE A 14 -11.14 -3.80 -3.38
N VAL A 15 -10.51 -2.70 -3.80
CA VAL A 15 -9.91 -2.59 -5.14
C VAL A 15 -8.67 -3.47 -5.29
N ALA A 16 -7.73 -3.41 -4.35
CA ALA A 16 -6.49 -4.15 -4.47
C ALA A 16 -6.66 -5.67 -4.44
N PRO A 17 -7.49 -6.27 -3.55
CA PRO A 17 -7.79 -7.69 -3.62
C PRO A 17 -8.53 -8.09 -4.90
N ALA A 18 -9.45 -7.26 -5.42
CA ALA A 18 -10.13 -7.52 -6.68
C ALA A 18 -9.14 -7.61 -7.85
N GLU A 19 -8.22 -6.65 -7.96
CA GLU A 19 -7.17 -6.67 -8.96
C GLU A 19 -6.17 -7.82 -8.74
N ALA A 20 -5.78 -8.10 -7.51
CA ALA A 20 -4.90 -9.21 -7.17
C ALA A 20 -5.51 -10.57 -7.57
N SER A 21 -6.78 -10.78 -7.25
CA SER A 21 -7.51 -12.00 -7.64
C SER A 21 -7.47 -12.21 -9.16
N SER A 22 -7.77 -11.17 -9.93
CA SER A 22 -7.75 -11.22 -11.39
C SER A 22 -6.35 -11.44 -11.95
N ASN A 23 -5.35 -10.70 -11.46
CA ASN A 23 -3.98 -10.77 -11.96
C ASN A 23 -3.30 -12.09 -11.61
N LEU A 24 -3.47 -12.57 -10.38
CA LEU A 24 -2.87 -13.80 -9.89
C LEU A 24 -3.58 -15.08 -10.40
N ALA A 25 -4.72 -14.96 -11.07
CA ALA A 25 -5.37 -16.08 -11.74
C ALA A 25 -4.47 -16.74 -12.80
N ARG A 26 -3.50 -15.99 -13.35
CA ARG A 26 -2.55 -16.47 -14.38
C ARG A 26 -1.37 -17.26 -13.82
N TYR A 27 -1.18 -17.26 -12.50
CA TYR A 27 -0.07 -17.92 -11.83
C TYR A 27 -0.46 -19.37 -11.52
N ASP A 28 -0.30 -20.24 -12.49
CA ASP A 28 -0.74 -21.63 -12.48
C ASP A 28 0.42 -22.66 -12.49
N GLY A 29 1.68 -22.20 -12.61
CA GLY A 29 2.87 -23.06 -12.64
C GLY A 29 3.05 -23.87 -13.92
N VAL A 30 2.27 -23.63 -14.99
CA VAL A 30 2.33 -24.42 -16.22
C VAL A 30 3.57 -24.09 -17.05
N LYS A 31 3.86 -22.81 -17.27
CA LYS A 31 5.02 -22.38 -18.08
C LYS A 31 6.17 -21.87 -17.22
N TYR A 32 5.89 -21.23 -16.10
CA TYR A 32 6.89 -20.56 -15.28
C TYR A 32 6.59 -20.75 -13.79
N GLY A 33 7.66 -20.62 -12.99
CA GLY A 33 7.57 -20.56 -11.55
C GLY A 33 7.41 -21.92 -10.89
N PHE A 34 6.93 -21.88 -9.66
CA PHE A 34 6.70 -23.07 -8.85
C PHE A 34 5.56 -23.91 -9.42
N ARG A 35 5.78 -25.23 -9.48
CA ARG A 35 4.79 -26.23 -9.89
C ARG A 35 4.84 -27.43 -8.97
N SER A 36 3.72 -27.78 -8.36
CA SER A 36 3.55 -29.01 -7.61
C SER A 36 3.13 -30.18 -8.50
N GLU A 37 3.53 -31.39 -8.13
CA GLU A 37 3.03 -32.59 -8.78
C GLU A 37 1.60 -32.88 -8.36
N GLY A 38 0.77 -33.34 -9.32
CA GLY A 38 -0.62 -33.68 -9.09
C GLY A 38 -1.02 -34.99 -9.77
N GLU A 39 -2.03 -35.66 -9.27
CA GLU A 39 -2.58 -36.89 -9.86
C GLU A 39 -3.26 -36.64 -11.21
N ASN A 40 -3.78 -35.43 -11.39
CA ASN A 40 -4.40 -34.96 -12.63
C ASN A 40 -4.21 -33.44 -12.75
N LEU A 41 -4.68 -32.85 -13.87
CA LEU A 41 -4.49 -31.44 -14.18
C LEU A 41 -5.12 -30.52 -13.11
N ILE A 42 -6.29 -30.85 -12.62
CA ILE A 42 -7.00 -30.03 -11.61
C ILE A 42 -6.23 -30.06 -10.28
N ASP A 43 -5.87 -31.26 -9.83
CA ASP A 43 -5.08 -31.45 -8.60
C ASP A 43 -3.73 -30.74 -8.66
N MET A 44 -3.07 -30.77 -9.82
CA MET A 44 -1.82 -30.02 -10.05
C MET A 44 -2.06 -28.51 -9.90
N TYR A 45 -3.12 -27.94 -10.46
CA TYR A 45 -3.43 -26.50 -10.29
C TYR A 45 -3.75 -26.16 -8.83
N GLU A 46 -4.56 -26.96 -8.18
CA GLU A 46 -4.95 -26.73 -6.78
C GLU A 46 -3.74 -26.79 -5.85
N LYS A 47 -2.89 -27.80 -5.96
CA LYS A 47 -1.65 -27.94 -5.18
C LYS A 47 -0.68 -26.80 -5.47
N THR A 48 -0.39 -26.52 -6.72
CA THR A 48 0.52 -25.44 -7.13
C THR A 48 0.11 -24.10 -6.51
N ARG A 49 -1.17 -23.75 -6.55
CA ARG A 49 -1.65 -22.48 -6.02
C ARG A 49 -1.73 -22.49 -4.50
N SER A 50 -2.12 -23.61 -3.88
CA SER A 50 -2.21 -23.69 -2.42
C SER A 50 -0.85 -23.69 -1.74
N GLU A 51 0.17 -24.28 -2.33
CA GLU A 51 1.53 -24.34 -1.80
C GLU A 51 2.36 -23.12 -2.22
N GLY A 52 2.15 -22.60 -3.45
CA GLY A 52 2.93 -21.51 -4.01
C GLY A 52 2.54 -20.12 -3.48
N PHE A 53 1.31 -19.91 -3.01
CA PHE A 53 0.88 -18.64 -2.43
C PHE A 53 0.92 -18.67 -0.90
N GLY A 54 1.50 -17.61 -0.30
CA GLY A 54 1.42 -17.38 1.14
C GLY A 54 0.00 -17.06 1.61
N GLU A 55 -0.24 -17.20 2.91
CA GLU A 55 -1.58 -17.07 3.52
C GLU A 55 -2.25 -15.72 3.26
N GLU A 56 -1.51 -14.62 3.33
CA GLU A 56 -2.08 -13.29 3.05
C GLU A 56 -2.48 -13.12 1.58
N VAL A 57 -1.70 -13.67 0.65
CA VAL A 57 -2.03 -13.65 -0.79
C VAL A 57 -3.29 -14.47 -1.05
N LYS A 58 -3.40 -15.65 -0.46
CA LYS A 58 -4.62 -16.50 -0.55
C LYS A 58 -5.84 -15.76 -0.02
N ARG A 59 -5.72 -15.10 1.13
CA ARG A 59 -6.79 -14.26 1.69
C ARG A 59 -7.23 -13.16 0.74
N ARG A 60 -6.29 -12.43 0.13
CA ARG A 60 -6.60 -11.38 -0.85
C ARG A 60 -7.27 -11.92 -2.11
N ILE A 61 -6.83 -13.07 -2.61
CA ILE A 61 -7.47 -13.74 -3.75
C ILE A 61 -8.92 -14.10 -3.43
N LEU A 62 -9.19 -14.66 -2.26
CA LEU A 62 -10.55 -15.03 -1.83
C LEU A 62 -11.46 -13.80 -1.68
N ILE A 63 -10.98 -12.74 -1.01
CA ILE A 63 -11.71 -11.47 -0.88
C ILE A 63 -12.00 -10.88 -2.25
N GLY A 64 -11.00 -10.83 -3.13
CA GLY A 64 -11.14 -10.28 -4.48
C GLY A 64 -12.13 -11.06 -5.33
N THR A 65 -12.09 -12.38 -5.28
CA THR A 65 -13.06 -13.27 -5.96
C THR A 65 -14.48 -13.00 -5.48
N TYR A 66 -14.67 -12.85 -4.17
CA TYR A 66 -15.98 -12.51 -3.60
C TYR A 66 -16.48 -11.15 -4.08
N VAL A 67 -15.62 -10.12 -4.02
CA VAL A 67 -15.97 -8.75 -4.43
C VAL A 67 -16.32 -8.67 -5.92
N LEU A 68 -15.69 -9.49 -6.76
CA LEU A 68 -15.94 -9.52 -8.21
C LEU A 68 -17.10 -10.45 -8.60
N SER A 69 -17.68 -11.19 -7.65
CA SER A 69 -18.77 -12.11 -7.94
C SER A 69 -20.10 -11.40 -8.24
N SER A 70 -21.01 -12.13 -8.89
CA SER A 70 -22.34 -11.62 -9.24
C SER A 70 -23.10 -11.12 -8.02
N GLY A 71 -23.73 -9.96 -8.12
CA GLY A 71 -24.45 -9.29 -7.04
C GLY A 71 -23.59 -8.44 -6.10
N TYR A 72 -22.26 -8.68 -6.02
CA TYR A 72 -21.34 -7.89 -5.19
C TYR A 72 -20.51 -6.90 -5.98
N TYR A 73 -20.29 -7.14 -7.27
CA TYR A 73 -19.51 -6.29 -8.15
C TYR A 73 -19.97 -4.83 -8.12
N ASP A 74 -21.26 -4.58 -8.32
CA ASP A 74 -21.82 -3.22 -8.32
C ASP A 74 -21.81 -2.60 -6.92
N ALA A 75 -22.16 -3.40 -5.92
CA ALA A 75 -22.29 -2.93 -4.53
C ALA A 75 -20.93 -2.56 -3.91
N TYR A 76 -19.87 -3.29 -4.25
CA TYR A 76 -18.55 -3.10 -3.66
C TYR A 76 -17.54 -2.53 -4.65
N TYR A 77 -17.23 -3.23 -5.74
CA TYR A 77 -16.14 -2.84 -6.63
C TYR A 77 -16.42 -1.52 -7.34
N LEU A 78 -17.57 -1.36 -8.00
CA LEU A 78 -17.91 -0.11 -8.67
C LEU A 78 -18.06 1.05 -7.68
N LYS A 79 -18.61 0.79 -6.50
CA LYS A 79 -18.69 1.81 -5.44
C LYS A 79 -17.28 2.24 -4.97
N ALA A 80 -16.38 1.31 -4.76
CA ALA A 80 -14.99 1.58 -4.39
C ALA A 80 -14.27 2.41 -5.48
N GLN A 81 -14.46 2.08 -6.75
CA GLN A 81 -13.91 2.87 -7.86
C GLN A 81 -14.44 4.32 -7.87
N LYS A 82 -15.73 4.54 -7.57
CA LYS A 82 -16.30 5.88 -7.43
C LYS A 82 -15.67 6.65 -6.25
N VAL A 83 -15.49 6.00 -5.11
CA VAL A 83 -14.83 6.60 -3.93
C VAL A 83 -13.37 6.92 -4.24
N ARG A 84 -12.66 6.04 -4.96
CA ARG A 84 -11.29 6.30 -5.44
C ARG A 84 -11.21 7.60 -6.24
N GLN A 85 -12.17 7.85 -7.13
CA GLN A 85 -12.22 9.11 -7.90
C GLN A 85 -12.46 10.34 -7.00
N LEU A 86 -13.25 10.22 -5.94
CA LEU A 86 -13.44 11.31 -4.97
C LEU A 86 -12.15 11.59 -4.19
N ILE A 87 -11.43 10.55 -3.78
CA ILE A 87 -10.11 10.70 -3.13
C ILE A 87 -9.15 11.44 -4.05
N LYS A 88 -9.05 11.00 -5.33
CA LYS A 88 -8.20 11.69 -6.31
C LYS A 88 -8.59 13.16 -6.45
N LYS A 89 -9.88 13.47 -6.55
CA LYS A 89 -10.37 14.85 -6.68
C LYS A 89 -9.99 15.74 -5.49
N ASP A 90 -9.94 15.20 -4.28
CA ASP A 90 -9.47 15.96 -3.11
C ASP A 90 -8.00 16.40 -3.30
N PHE A 91 -7.13 15.52 -3.77
CA PHE A 91 -5.74 15.85 -4.08
C PHE A 91 -5.65 16.89 -5.22
N ASP A 92 -6.38 16.67 -6.32
CA ASP A 92 -6.40 17.60 -7.46
C ASP A 92 -6.79 19.03 -7.01
N ASN A 93 -7.77 19.15 -6.11
CA ASN A 93 -8.20 20.45 -5.56
C ASN A 93 -7.11 21.10 -4.69
N VAL A 94 -6.40 20.33 -3.87
CA VAL A 94 -5.31 20.84 -3.01
C VAL A 94 -4.15 21.33 -3.87
N TYR A 95 -3.79 20.62 -4.92
CA TYR A 95 -2.69 20.99 -5.83
C TYR A 95 -2.90 22.26 -6.65
N ASN A 96 -4.09 22.86 -6.61
CA ASN A 96 -4.29 24.21 -7.13
C ASN A 96 -3.62 25.30 -6.27
N ASN A 97 -3.26 24.97 -5.01
CA ASN A 97 -2.76 25.94 -4.04
C ASN A 97 -1.37 25.56 -3.47
N VAL A 98 -0.90 24.35 -3.72
CA VAL A 98 0.40 23.85 -3.19
C VAL A 98 1.12 23.03 -4.26
N ASP A 99 2.45 22.91 -4.13
CA ASP A 99 3.27 22.12 -5.05
C ASP A 99 3.53 20.71 -4.52
N ALA A 100 3.51 20.52 -3.21
CA ALA A 100 3.63 19.22 -2.57
C ALA A 100 2.83 19.16 -1.27
N ILE A 101 2.57 17.94 -0.81
CA ILE A 101 1.90 17.67 0.47
C ILE A 101 2.86 16.88 1.34
N LEU A 102 2.99 17.26 2.62
CA LEU A 102 3.81 16.57 3.60
C LEU A 102 2.92 15.83 4.60
N THR A 103 3.26 14.57 4.88
CA THR A 103 2.59 13.75 5.90
C THR A 103 3.61 12.86 6.61
N PRO A 104 3.31 12.33 7.80
CA PRO A 104 4.07 11.20 8.31
C PRO A 104 4.01 10.04 7.31
N SER A 105 5.08 9.22 7.23
CA SER A 105 5.07 8.01 6.40
C SER A 105 4.19 6.92 7.00
N THR A 106 4.21 6.80 8.34
CA THR A 106 3.42 5.83 9.11
C THR A 106 2.89 6.48 10.40
N PRO A 107 1.82 5.94 11.01
CA PRO A 107 1.27 6.48 12.26
C PRO A 107 2.18 6.34 13.47
N SER A 108 3.10 5.40 13.44
CA SER A 108 4.03 5.10 14.54
C SER A 108 5.40 4.72 14.00
N SER A 109 6.41 4.73 14.87
CA SER A 109 7.69 4.11 14.61
C SER A 109 7.56 2.57 14.50
N ALA A 110 8.68 1.89 14.17
CA ALA A 110 8.71 0.44 14.08
C ALA A 110 8.21 -0.24 15.36
N PHE A 111 7.53 -1.36 15.22
CA PHE A 111 7.05 -2.23 16.28
C PHE A 111 7.84 -3.55 16.28
N LYS A 112 7.75 -4.32 17.35
CA LYS A 112 8.48 -5.59 17.49
C LYS A 112 7.98 -6.63 16.48
N ILE A 113 8.87 -7.52 16.05
CA ILE A 113 8.52 -8.66 15.20
C ILE A 113 7.47 -9.50 15.94
N GLY A 114 6.35 -9.78 15.27
CA GLY A 114 5.22 -10.54 15.84
C GLY A 114 4.22 -9.73 16.67
N GLU A 115 4.46 -8.46 16.96
CA GLU A 115 3.58 -7.66 17.87
C GLU A 115 2.17 -7.42 17.33
N LYS A 116 1.97 -7.40 16.01
CA LYS A 116 0.68 -7.12 15.36
C LYS A 116 0.14 -8.26 14.51
N THR A 117 0.65 -9.47 14.70
CA THR A 117 0.27 -10.63 13.87
C THR A 117 -1.16 -11.09 14.09
N ASP A 118 -1.71 -10.88 15.28
CA ASP A 118 -3.02 -11.39 15.69
C ASP A 118 -4.18 -10.44 15.39
N ASP A 119 -3.88 -9.19 14.98
CA ASP A 119 -4.86 -8.18 14.60
C ASP A 119 -4.59 -7.60 13.20
N PRO A 120 -5.16 -8.18 12.14
CA PRO A 120 -4.99 -7.68 10.77
C PRO A 120 -5.43 -6.23 10.60
N VAL A 121 -6.45 -5.77 11.33
CA VAL A 121 -6.94 -4.37 11.23
C VAL A 121 -5.91 -3.39 11.77
N SER A 122 -5.30 -3.69 12.91
CA SER A 122 -4.22 -2.89 13.47
C SER A 122 -3.00 -2.84 12.53
N MET A 123 -2.68 -3.95 11.86
CA MET A 123 -1.63 -3.99 10.85
C MET A 123 -1.98 -3.07 9.66
N TYR A 124 -3.20 -3.15 9.16
CA TYR A 124 -3.66 -2.35 8.01
C TYR A 124 -3.71 -0.85 8.30
N LEU A 125 -3.95 -0.43 9.54
CA LEU A 125 -3.92 0.98 9.92
C LEU A 125 -2.54 1.63 9.77
N ASN A 126 -1.45 0.85 9.68
CA ASN A 126 -0.12 1.41 9.40
C ASN A 126 -0.04 2.05 8.00
N ASP A 127 -0.90 1.65 7.07
CA ASP A 127 -0.89 2.13 5.69
C ASP A 127 -1.79 3.35 5.44
N ILE A 128 -2.34 3.95 6.52
CA ILE A 128 -3.34 5.04 6.41
C ILE A 128 -2.84 6.26 5.64
N PHE A 129 -1.54 6.54 5.64
CA PHE A 129 -0.94 7.67 4.93
C PHE A 129 -0.45 7.31 3.52
N THR A 130 -0.14 6.05 3.24
CA THR A 130 0.40 5.62 1.94
C THR A 130 -0.68 5.17 0.96
N VAL A 131 -1.73 4.53 1.46
CA VAL A 131 -2.86 4.06 0.64
C VAL A 131 -3.54 5.18 -0.15
N PRO A 132 -3.85 6.38 0.40
CA PRO A 132 -4.47 7.45 -0.37
C PRO A 132 -3.65 7.89 -1.58
N VAL A 133 -2.33 7.90 -1.46
CA VAL A 133 -1.38 8.28 -2.51
C VAL A 133 -1.46 7.31 -3.68
N ASN A 134 -1.44 6.01 -3.37
CA ASN A 134 -1.58 4.94 -4.36
C ASN A 134 -2.95 4.97 -5.06
N LEU A 135 -4.04 5.16 -4.32
CA LEU A 135 -5.39 5.26 -4.88
C LEU A 135 -5.55 6.47 -5.81
N ALA A 136 -4.91 7.59 -5.48
CA ALA A 136 -4.94 8.80 -6.28
C ALA A 136 -3.97 8.76 -7.48
N GLY A 137 -3.05 7.79 -7.54
CA GLY A 137 -2.06 7.67 -8.62
C GLY A 137 -1.02 8.78 -8.59
N LEU A 138 -0.50 9.10 -7.41
CA LEU A 138 0.44 10.20 -7.18
C LEU A 138 1.84 9.67 -6.86
N PRO A 139 2.90 10.39 -7.27
CA PRO A 139 4.24 10.09 -6.84
C PRO A 139 4.43 10.44 -5.36
N GLY A 140 5.17 9.63 -4.64
CA GLY A 140 5.48 9.85 -3.23
C GLY A 140 6.88 9.36 -2.89
N ILE A 141 7.55 10.06 -1.98
CA ILE A 141 8.85 9.70 -1.45
C ILE A 141 8.83 9.80 0.07
N SER A 142 9.48 8.88 0.75
CA SER A 142 9.70 8.96 2.20
C SER A 142 11.17 9.27 2.48
N ILE A 143 11.41 10.26 3.32
CA ILE A 143 12.73 10.65 3.77
C ILE A 143 12.85 10.50 5.29
N PRO A 144 14.06 10.25 5.84
CA PRO A 144 14.29 10.28 7.28
C PRO A 144 13.99 11.66 7.85
N ALA A 145 13.18 11.72 8.92
CA ALA A 145 12.80 12.99 9.56
C ALA A 145 13.33 13.15 11.00
N GLY A 146 13.84 12.08 11.59
CA GLY A 146 14.33 12.08 12.97
C GLY A 146 14.21 10.69 13.59
N ILE A 147 14.32 10.64 14.91
CA ILE A 147 14.15 9.43 15.72
C ILE A 147 13.12 9.67 16.82
N ASP A 148 12.43 8.61 17.22
CA ASP A 148 11.51 8.65 18.35
C ASP A 148 12.25 8.55 19.70
N ASN A 149 11.50 8.60 20.82
CA ASN A 149 12.05 8.51 22.17
C ASN A 149 12.72 7.15 22.50
N LYS A 150 12.56 6.16 21.62
CA LYS A 150 13.14 4.81 21.74
C LYS A 150 14.33 4.60 20.81
N GLY A 151 14.70 5.61 20.01
CA GLY A 151 15.79 5.55 19.03
C GLY A 151 15.38 5.00 17.66
N PHE A 152 14.09 4.77 17.37
CA PHE A 152 13.64 4.28 16.06
C PHE A 152 13.46 5.43 15.07
N PRO A 153 13.84 5.22 13.79
CA PRO A 153 13.70 6.26 12.77
C PRO A 153 12.23 6.58 12.46
N LEU A 154 11.97 7.85 12.19
CA LEU A 154 10.69 8.38 11.73
C LEU A 154 10.79 8.83 10.29
N GLY A 155 9.78 8.51 9.48
CA GLY A 155 9.70 8.90 8.08
C GLY A 155 8.75 10.08 7.85
N LEU A 156 9.17 11.00 6.98
CA LEU A 156 8.33 12.05 6.42
C LEU A 156 8.04 11.74 4.96
N GLN A 157 6.76 11.67 4.61
CA GLN A 157 6.31 11.44 3.25
C GLN A 157 6.07 12.78 2.53
N ILE A 158 6.60 12.90 1.32
CA ILE A 158 6.37 14.02 0.39
C ILE A 158 5.57 13.47 -0.78
N ILE A 159 4.41 14.07 -1.07
CA ILE A 159 3.51 13.65 -2.14
C ILE A 159 3.45 14.75 -3.18
N GLY A 160 3.68 14.43 -4.45
CA GLY A 160 3.71 15.35 -5.57
C GLY A 160 2.51 15.29 -6.48
N LYS A 161 2.46 16.23 -7.43
CA LYS A 161 1.49 16.21 -8.55
C LYS A 161 1.75 14.99 -9.45
N PRO A 162 0.73 14.49 -10.18
CA PRO A 162 0.94 13.40 -11.13
C PRO A 162 2.07 13.70 -12.11
N PHE A 163 3.01 12.76 -12.30
CA PHE A 163 4.16 12.86 -13.21
C PHE A 163 5.15 13.99 -12.89
N ASP A 164 5.16 14.49 -11.64
CA ASP A 164 6.07 15.54 -11.18
C ASP A 164 7.05 15.02 -10.10
N GLU A 165 7.67 13.88 -10.38
CA GLU A 165 8.68 13.26 -9.54
C GLU A 165 9.89 14.18 -9.29
N GLN A 166 10.23 15.01 -10.28
CA GLN A 166 11.37 15.93 -10.14
C GLN A 166 11.16 16.93 -9.00
N THR A 167 9.96 17.48 -8.86
CA THR A 167 9.65 18.42 -7.78
C THR A 167 9.79 17.76 -6.41
N ILE A 168 9.26 16.55 -6.21
CA ILE A 168 9.38 15.88 -4.91
C ILE A 168 10.82 15.45 -4.59
N LEU A 169 11.61 15.06 -5.60
CA LEU A 169 13.04 14.77 -5.42
C LEU A 169 13.83 16.01 -5.01
N ASN A 170 13.57 17.17 -5.61
CA ASN A 170 14.21 18.43 -5.24
C ASN A 170 13.84 18.87 -3.82
N ILE A 171 12.57 18.73 -3.44
CA ILE A 171 12.11 19.01 -2.07
C ILE A 171 12.78 18.05 -1.09
N ALA A 172 12.76 16.73 -1.38
CA ALA A 172 13.36 15.70 -0.56
C ALA A 172 14.85 15.99 -0.31
N TYR A 173 15.62 16.25 -1.37
CA TYR A 173 17.04 16.60 -1.27
C TYR A 173 17.27 17.81 -0.36
N SER A 174 16.52 18.90 -0.58
CA SER A 174 16.65 20.13 0.22
C SER A 174 16.27 19.91 1.69
N MET A 175 15.33 19.02 1.96
CA MET A 175 14.91 18.68 3.32
C MET A 175 15.92 17.78 4.01
N GLU A 176 16.46 16.75 3.33
CA GLU A 176 17.50 15.87 3.87
C GLU A 176 18.75 16.66 4.27
N GLU A 177 19.19 17.63 3.44
CA GLU A 177 20.30 18.53 3.74
C GLU A 177 20.07 19.31 5.05
N LYS A 178 18.85 19.80 5.27
CA LYS A 178 18.50 20.58 6.47
C LYS A 178 18.27 19.71 7.71
N ILE A 179 17.65 18.57 7.56
CA ILE A 179 17.40 17.60 8.64
C ILE A 179 18.70 17.00 9.12
N ASN A 180 19.66 16.78 8.19
CA ASN A 180 20.99 16.23 8.48
C ASN A 180 20.95 14.95 9.32
N PHE A 181 20.07 14.03 8.96
CA PHE A 181 19.80 12.81 9.71
C PHE A 181 21.05 11.92 9.91
N LYS A 182 22.00 11.99 8.98
CA LYS A 182 23.25 11.21 9.04
C LYS A 182 24.04 11.41 10.33
N ASN A 183 23.97 12.59 10.93
CA ASN A 183 24.67 12.91 12.17
C ASN A 183 23.98 12.38 13.42
N ASN A 184 22.74 11.86 13.27
CA ASN A 184 21.94 11.32 14.36
C ASN A 184 21.82 9.79 14.32
N ILE A 185 22.43 9.15 13.32
CA ILE A 185 22.47 7.69 13.22
C ILE A 185 23.55 7.20 14.16
N THR A 186 23.16 6.72 15.33
CA THR A 186 23.98 5.80 16.09
C THR A 186 23.91 4.43 15.42
N ASP A 187 24.99 3.69 15.47
CA ASP A 187 25.13 2.38 14.80
C ASP A 187 24.21 1.32 15.40
N TRP A 188 22.90 1.52 15.31
CA TRP A 188 21.86 0.66 15.88
C TRP A 188 21.79 -0.72 15.21
N TRP A 189 22.50 -0.92 14.09
CA TRP A 189 22.66 -2.21 13.40
C TRP A 189 23.96 -2.95 13.75
N MET A 190 24.85 -2.38 14.59
CA MET A 190 25.98 -3.07 15.19
C MET A 190 25.57 -3.68 16.52
#